data_920af0556933c246f6599f0e819bfbd4
#
_entry.id   920af0556933c246f6599f0e819bfbd4
#
_cell.length_a   1.000
_cell.length_b   1.000
_cell.length_c   1.000
_cell.angle_alpha   90.00
_cell.angle_beta   90.00
_cell.angle_gamma   90.00
#
_symmetry.space_group_name_H-M   'P 1'
#
loop_
_entity.id
_entity.type
_entity.pdbx_description
1 polymer ?
#
loop_
_entity_poly.entity_id
_entity_poly.type
_entity_poly.pdbx_seq_one_letter_code
_entity_poly.pdbx_strand_id
1 'polypeptide(L)'
;LYHSPIIWSENAELKGDSMQIHLKDSLIDHIDIFDNSSVLMELDSGTFYNQISGQDIIALMKKGKLVQTDVIGSATSIYYPEDEEQSDSILTIKRMGLNKLEASTLTVHLDSGEVTGITYRTQPSGTFYPIDQINEKNKWIKNFRWNPMLRPKDFSSLDN
;
A
#
# COMPACT_ATOMS: atom_id res chain seq x y z
N LEU A 1 11.13 13.66 9.19
CA LEU A 1 11.88 13.37 7.98
C LEU A 1 11.44 14.35 6.88
N TYR A 2 12.36 14.91 6.12
CA TYR A 2 12.14 15.89 5.06
C TYR A 2 12.90 15.49 3.79
N HIS A 3 12.59 16.13 2.66
CA HIS A 3 13.22 15.89 1.36
C HIS A 3 12.86 14.52 0.74
N SER A 4 11.56 14.29 0.62
CA SER A 4 10.97 13.07 0.02
C SER A 4 11.49 11.78 0.65
N PRO A 5 11.30 11.63 1.97
CA PRO A 5 11.72 10.42 2.68
C PRO A 5 10.98 9.19 2.16
N ILE A 6 11.68 8.05 2.23
CA ILE A 6 11.12 6.75 1.91
C ILE A 6 11.34 5.82 3.11
N ILE A 7 10.28 5.19 3.57
CA ILE A 7 10.35 4.13 4.59
C ILE A 7 10.04 2.80 3.91
N TRP A 8 10.88 1.83 4.17
CA TRP A 8 10.73 0.47 3.67
C TRP A 8 10.36 -0.47 4.81
N SER A 9 9.39 -1.33 4.57
CA SER A 9 9.13 -2.52 5.36
C SER A 9 9.44 -3.77 4.51
N GLU A 10 9.11 -4.96 5.00
CA GLU A 10 9.41 -6.21 4.29
C GLU A 10 8.84 -6.21 2.86
N ASN A 11 7.59 -5.78 2.70
CA ASN A 11 6.87 -5.80 1.42
C ASN A 11 6.21 -4.46 1.06
N ALA A 12 6.51 -3.38 1.77
CA ALA A 12 5.89 -2.08 1.52
C ALA A 12 6.91 -0.93 1.47
N GLU A 13 6.56 0.06 0.65
CA GLU A 13 7.22 1.36 0.53
C GLU A 13 6.23 2.45 0.93
N LEU A 14 6.61 3.33 1.87
CA LEU A 14 5.89 4.52 2.26
C LEU A 14 6.68 5.75 1.80
N LYS A 15 6.03 6.68 1.16
CA LYS A 15 6.69 7.85 0.56
C LYS A 15 5.83 9.11 0.66
N GLY A 16 6.46 10.26 0.82
CA GLY A 16 5.84 11.57 0.84
C GLY A 16 6.89 12.68 0.77
N ASP A 17 6.48 13.94 0.74
CA ASP A 17 7.41 15.07 0.75
C ASP A 17 8.03 15.27 2.14
N SER A 18 7.28 14.95 3.19
CA SER A 18 7.78 14.86 4.56
C SER A 18 7.05 13.78 5.37
N MET A 19 7.67 13.32 6.46
CA MET A 19 7.09 12.32 7.35
C MET A 19 7.37 12.65 8.80
N GLN A 20 6.42 12.30 9.68
CA GLN A 20 6.54 12.35 11.12
C GLN A 20 6.27 10.95 11.70
N ILE A 21 7.23 10.42 12.45
CA ILE A 21 7.12 9.09 13.08
C ILE A 21 6.80 9.30 14.55
N HIS A 22 5.71 8.71 15.00
CA HIS A 22 5.26 8.75 16.39
C HIS A 22 5.55 7.43 17.07
N LEU A 23 6.19 7.51 18.23
CA LEU A 23 6.55 6.35 19.03
C LEU A 23 5.68 6.28 20.29
N LYS A 24 5.29 5.06 20.66
CA LYS A 24 4.64 4.72 21.91
C LYS A 24 5.30 3.47 22.49
N ASP A 25 5.71 3.51 23.74
CA ASP A 25 6.39 2.39 24.40
C ASP A 25 7.58 1.82 23.59
N SER A 26 8.38 2.71 22.98
CA SER A 26 9.53 2.40 22.13
C SER A 26 9.19 1.69 20.81
N LEU A 27 7.94 1.60 20.43
CA LEU A 27 7.47 1.06 19.15
C LEU A 27 6.86 2.18 18.31
N ILE A 28 6.87 2.01 17.00
CA ILE A 28 6.14 2.91 16.10
C ILE A 28 4.65 2.70 16.32
N ASP A 29 3.96 3.79 16.69
CA ASP A 29 2.51 3.86 16.87
C ASP A 29 1.83 4.23 15.55
N HIS A 30 2.25 5.33 14.95
CA HIS A 30 1.80 5.75 13.63
C HIS A 30 2.85 6.60 12.90
N ILE A 31 2.66 6.71 11.59
CA ILE A 31 3.49 7.53 10.71
C ILE A 31 2.55 8.46 9.96
N ASP A 32 2.74 9.76 10.14
CA ASP A 32 2.10 10.77 9.31
C ASP A 32 2.97 11.06 8.09
N ILE A 33 2.37 10.99 6.92
CA ILE A 33 3.02 11.24 5.64
C ILE A 33 2.30 12.41 5.00
N PHE A 34 3.04 13.46 4.68
CA PHE A 34 2.49 14.72 4.20
C PHE A 34 2.92 15.01 2.78
N ASP A 35 1.97 15.50 2.00
CA ASP A 35 2.06 15.92 0.62
C ASP A 35 2.62 14.84 -0.32
N ASN A 36 1.94 14.61 -1.45
CA ASN A 36 2.28 13.59 -2.43
C ASN A 36 2.48 12.19 -1.79
N SER A 37 1.63 11.89 -0.81
CA SER A 37 1.74 10.70 0.02
C SER A 37 1.35 9.44 -0.73
N SER A 38 2.11 8.36 -0.49
CA SER A 38 1.84 7.06 -1.12
C SER A 38 2.31 5.88 -0.28
N VAL A 39 1.58 4.78 -0.43
CA VAL A 39 1.94 3.45 0.08
C VAL A 39 1.86 2.46 -1.08
N LEU A 40 2.91 1.69 -1.24
CA LEU A 40 3.03 0.64 -2.23
C LEU A 40 3.30 -0.68 -1.51
N MET A 41 2.50 -1.71 -1.78
CA MET A 41 2.67 -3.06 -1.22
C MET A 41 2.91 -4.06 -2.34
N GLU A 42 4.05 -4.73 -2.28
CA GLU A 42 4.39 -5.81 -3.17
C GLU A 42 3.57 -7.07 -2.85
N LEU A 43 3.03 -7.71 -3.88
CA LEU A 43 2.27 -8.95 -3.83
C LEU A 43 2.89 -9.98 -4.75
N ASP A 44 2.72 -11.26 -4.40
CA ASP A 44 3.08 -12.39 -5.27
C ASP A 44 4.50 -12.27 -5.84
N SER A 45 5.48 -11.94 -4.97
CA SER A 45 6.89 -11.79 -5.32
C SER A 45 7.15 -10.79 -6.45
N GLY A 46 6.45 -9.65 -6.43
CA GLY A 46 6.64 -8.56 -7.39
C GLY A 46 5.85 -8.69 -8.70
N THR A 47 4.86 -9.58 -8.73
CA THR A 47 3.95 -9.70 -9.88
C THR A 47 2.89 -8.62 -9.87
N PHE A 48 2.34 -8.30 -8.69
CA PHE A 48 1.31 -7.29 -8.48
C PHE A 48 1.69 -6.34 -7.35
N TYR A 49 1.04 -5.17 -7.32
CA TYR A 49 1.29 -4.14 -6.32
C TYR A 49 -0.02 -3.47 -5.92
N ASN A 50 -0.42 -3.63 -4.66
CA ASN A 50 -1.45 -2.76 -4.09
C ASN A 50 -0.86 -1.37 -3.90
N GLN A 51 -1.62 -0.34 -4.25
CA GLN A 51 -1.15 1.03 -4.26
C GLN A 51 -2.19 1.95 -3.67
N ILE A 52 -1.74 2.91 -2.89
CA ILE A 52 -2.58 3.94 -2.30
C ILE A 52 -1.85 5.27 -2.45
N SER A 53 -2.56 6.33 -2.83
CA SER A 53 -2.03 7.68 -2.84
C SER A 53 -3.07 8.70 -2.42
N GLY A 54 -2.61 9.82 -1.89
CA GLY A 54 -3.42 10.95 -1.51
C GLY A 54 -2.56 12.17 -1.22
N GLN A 55 -3.18 13.22 -0.72
CA GLN A 55 -2.44 14.38 -0.22
C GLN A 55 -1.66 13.96 1.03
N ASP A 56 -2.37 13.48 2.04
CA ASP A 56 -1.78 13.02 3.31
C ASP A 56 -2.20 11.58 3.60
N ILE A 57 -1.33 10.85 4.28
CA ILE A 57 -1.58 9.47 4.74
C ILE A 57 -1.17 9.34 6.21
N ILE A 58 -2.05 8.70 7.01
CA ILE A 58 -1.74 8.27 8.37
C ILE A 58 -1.66 6.75 8.36
N ALA A 59 -0.48 6.21 8.61
CA ALA A 59 -0.22 4.77 8.67
C ALA A 59 -0.14 4.31 10.13
N LEU A 60 -1.16 3.61 10.61
CA LEU A 60 -1.27 3.10 11.97
C LEU A 60 -0.58 1.75 12.11
N MET A 61 0.28 1.65 13.10
CA MET A 61 1.08 0.46 13.37
C MET A 61 0.64 -0.21 14.67
N LYS A 62 0.65 -1.52 14.70
CA LYS A 62 0.44 -2.31 15.91
C LYS A 62 1.46 -3.43 15.99
N LYS A 63 2.28 -3.42 17.05
CA LYS A 63 3.37 -4.40 17.23
C LYS A 63 4.30 -4.50 15.99
N GLY A 64 4.63 -3.34 15.39
CA GLY A 64 5.49 -3.28 14.22
C GLY A 64 4.83 -3.66 12.87
N LYS A 65 3.53 -3.92 12.86
CA LYS A 65 2.77 -4.24 11.63
C LYS A 65 1.80 -3.12 11.29
N LEU A 66 1.67 -2.81 10.00
CA LEU A 66 0.66 -1.89 9.47
C LEU A 66 -0.74 -2.53 9.63
N VAL A 67 -1.65 -1.84 10.32
CA VAL A 67 -3.02 -2.33 10.57
C VAL A 67 -4.09 -1.45 9.95
N GLN A 68 -3.78 -0.20 9.68
CA GLN A 68 -4.71 0.74 9.05
C GLN A 68 -3.95 1.83 8.31
N THR A 69 -4.51 2.26 7.20
CA THR A 69 -4.01 3.41 6.45
C THR A 69 -5.18 4.34 6.15
N ASP A 70 -5.14 5.56 6.69
CA ASP A 70 -6.11 6.61 6.41
C ASP A 70 -5.52 7.56 5.37
N VAL A 71 -6.22 7.75 4.26
CA VAL A 71 -5.83 8.61 3.15
C VAL A 71 -6.74 9.80 3.06
N ILE A 72 -6.17 10.98 3.06
CA ILE A 72 -6.88 12.26 3.10
C ILE A 72 -6.51 13.05 1.84
N GLY A 73 -7.53 13.56 1.17
CA GLY A 73 -7.41 14.42 -0.01
C GLY A 73 -7.04 13.69 -1.30
N SER A 74 -7.98 13.66 -2.26
CA SER A 74 -7.78 13.06 -3.59
C SER A 74 -7.26 11.63 -3.55
N ALA A 75 -7.86 10.83 -2.68
CA ALA A 75 -7.43 9.45 -2.44
C ALA A 75 -7.64 8.59 -3.69
N THR A 76 -6.61 7.88 -4.10
CA THR A 76 -6.65 6.87 -5.17
C THR A 76 -6.11 5.55 -4.64
N SER A 77 -6.79 4.44 -4.93
CA SER A 77 -6.28 3.11 -4.62
C SER A 77 -6.29 2.19 -5.83
N ILE A 78 -5.31 1.33 -5.90
CA ILE A 78 -5.26 0.14 -6.76
C ILE A 78 -5.15 -1.06 -5.84
N TYR A 79 -6.09 -1.98 -5.96
CA TYR A 79 -6.18 -3.18 -5.16
C TYR A 79 -6.47 -4.39 -6.04
N TYR A 80 -5.76 -5.49 -5.79
CA TYR A 80 -5.93 -6.77 -6.48
C TYR A 80 -6.66 -7.75 -5.57
N PRO A 81 -8.00 -7.90 -5.71
CA PRO A 81 -8.77 -8.85 -4.93
C PRO A 81 -8.35 -10.30 -5.23
N GLU A 82 -8.36 -11.10 -4.17
CA GLU A 82 -8.12 -12.53 -4.23
C GLU A 82 -9.43 -13.29 -4.33
N ASP A 83 -9.41 -14.42 -5.02
CA ASP A 83 -10.44 -15.45 -4.99
C ASP A 83 -9.81 -16.77 -4.60
N GLU A 84 -10.50 -17.53 -3.76
CA GLU A 84 -10.09 -18.85 -3.33
C GLU A 84 -10.75 -19.89 -4.23
N GLU A 85 -9.99 -20.53 -5.09
CA GLU A 85 -10.45 -21.65 -5.91
C GLU A 85 -10.06 -22.96 -5.24
N GLN A 86 -11.05 -23.69 -4.75
CA GLN A 86 -10.84 -25.02 -4.17
C GLN A 86 -11.06 -26.10 -5.24
N SER A 87 -9.99 -26.75 -5.65
CA SER A 87 -10.03 -27.91 -6.54
C SER A 87 -9.31 -29.08 -5.89
N ASP A 88 -10.00 -30.23 -5.74
CA ASP A 88 -9.46 -31.52 -5.29
C ASP A 88 -8.46 -31.45 -4.10
N SER A 89 -8.85 -30.76 -3.01
CA SER A 89 -8.05 -30.57 -1.79
C SER A 89 -6.84 -29.62 -1.92
N ILE A 90 -6.68 -28.92 -3.02
CA ILE A 90 -5.68 -27.87 -3.20
C ILE A 90 -6.39 -26.53 -3.19
N LEU A 91 -6.02 -25.68 -2.22
CA LEU A 91 -6.44 -24.28 -2.17
C LEU A 91 -5.50 -23.47 -3.07
N THR A 92 -6.03 -22.89 -4.14
CA THR A 92 -5.27 -21.99 -5.02
C THR A 92 -5.80 -20.59 -4.87
N ILE A 93 -4.92 -19.65 -4.50
CA ILE A 93 -5.25 -18.22 -4.46
C ILE A 93 -5.04 -17.66 -5.86
N LYS A 94 -6.06 -17.01 -6.40
CA LYS A 94 -6.04 -16.42 -7.74
C LYS A 94 -6.43 -14.96 -7.69
N ARG A 95 -5.69 -14.10 -8.37
CA ARG A 95 -6.07 -12.70 -8.54
C ARG A 95 -7.16 -12.58 -9.61
N MET A 96 -8.27 -11.95 -9.27
CA MET A 96 -9.42 -11.77 -10.19
C MET A 96 -9.19 -10.65 -11.20
N GLY A 97 -8.45 -9.63 -10.81
CA GLY A 97 -8.24 -8.42 -11.58
C GLY A 97 -7.72 -7.28 -10.72
N LEU A 98 -7.93 -6.06 -11.19
CA LEU A 98 -7.50 -4.82 -10.56
C LEU A 98 -8.73 -3.94 -10.29
N ASN A 99 -8.93 -3.56 -9.05
CA ASN A 99 -9.86 -2.52 -8.63
C ASN A 99 -9.13 -1.19 -8.52
N LYS A 100 -9.48 -0.22 -9.34
CA LYS A 100 -9.03 1.17 -9.20
C LYS A 100 -10.17 2.02 -8.67
N LEU A 101 -9.93 2.69 -7.57
CA LEU A 101 -10.93 3.50 -6.87
C LEU A 101 -10.38 4.89 -6.55
N GLU A 102 -11.24 5.89 -6.70
CA GLU A 102 -10.96 7.28 -6.40
C GLU A 102 -12.04 7.81 -5.46
N ALA A 103 -11.64 8.56 -4.43
CA ALA A 103 -12.53 9.14 -3.43
C ALA A 103 -11.89 10.39 -2.81
N SER A 104 -12.65 11.17 -2.03
CA SER A 104 -12.06 12.28 -1.26
C SER A 104 -11.17 11.76 -0.13
N THR A 105 -11.61 10.68 0.54
CA THR A 105 -10.86 9.97 1.58
C THR A 105 -11.11 8.48 1.49
N LEU A 106 -10.14 7.69 1.92
CA LEU A 106 -10.32 6.25 2.07
C LEU A 106 -9.58 5.75 3.32
N THR A 107 -10.10 4.69 3.90
CA THR A 107 -9.44 3.94 4.99
C THR A 107 -9.26 2.51 4.53
N VAL A 108 -8.04 2.01 4.58
CA VAL A 108 -7.70 0.60 4.33
C VAL A 108 -7.40 -0.07 5.65
N HIS A 109 -8.08 -1.18 5.92
CA HIS A 109 -7.83 -2.03 7.08
C HIS A 109 -7.01 -3.25 6.65
N LEU A 110 -6.01 -3.60 7.46
CA LEU A 110 -5.13 -4.73 7.20
C LEU A 110 -5.08 -5.66 8.42
N ASP A 111 -4.97 -6.94 8.17
CA ASP A 111 -4.59 -7.94 9.16
C ASP A 111 -3.45 -8.78 8.60
N SER A 112 -2.36 -8.86 9.35
CA SER A 112 -1.17 -9.67 9.00
C SER A 112 -0.60 -9.37 7.59
N GLY A 113 -0.76 -8.13 7.11
CA GLY A 113 -0.29 -7.68 5.79
C GLY A 113 -1.30 -7.86 4.65
N GLU A 114 -2.46 -8.45 4.94
CA GLU A 114 -3.54 -8.61 3.97
C GLU A 114 -4.61 -7.53 4.15
N VAL A 115 -5.18 -7.04 3.05
CA VAL A 115 -6.29 -6.07 3.07
C VAL A 115 -7.58 -6.80 3.46
N THR A 116 -8.16 -6.45 4.60
CA THR A 116 -9.41 -7.02 5.11
C THR A 116 -10.63 -6.16 4.83
N GLY A 117 -10.43 -4.88 4.52
CA GLY A 117 -11.52 -3.98 4.19
C GLY A 117 -11.04 -2.62 3.70
N ILE A 118 -11.85 -2.00 2.86
CA ILE A 118 -11.62 -0.64 2.37
C ILE A 118 -12.91 0.15 2.52
N THR A 119 -12.83 1.30 3.20
CA THR A 119 -13.95 2.22 3.39
C THR A 119 -13.69 3.51 2.63
N TYR A 120 -14.63 3.93 1.82
CA TYR A 120 -14.57 5.16 1.02
C TYR A 120 -15.55 6.18 1.55
N ARG A 121 -15.18 7.46 1.49
CA ARG A 121 -16.08 8.56 1.84
C ARG A 121 -16.12 9.56 0.69
N THR A 122 -17.34 10.10 0.46
CA THR A 122 -17.67 11.15 -0.49
C THR A 122 -17.39 10.77 -1.95
N GLN A 123 -18.47 10.40 -2.64
CA GLN A 123 -18.54 10.15 -4.08
C GLN A 123 -17.41 9.24 -4.61
N PRO A 124 -17.34 8.00 -4.14
CA PRO A 124 -16.35 7.07 -4.68
C PRO A 124 -16.69 6.79 -6.15
N SER A 125 -15.68 6.79 -6.99
CA SER A 125 -15.75 6.27 -8.35
C SER A 125 -14.75 5.13 -8.51
N GLY A 126 -15.14 4.07 -9.20
CA GLY A 126 -14.28 2.90 -9.34
C GLY A 126 -14.41 2.24 -10.69
N THR A 127 -13.31 1.59 -11.10
CA THR A 127 -13.25 0.78 -12.31
C THR A 127 -12.57 -0.53 -11.96
N PHE A 128 -13.20 -1.63 -12.36
CA PHE A 128 -12.62 -2.96 -12.29
C PHE A 128 -12.05 -3.36 -13.65
N TYR A 129 -10.82 -3.83 -13.67
CA TYR A 129 -10.16 -4.37 -14.84
C TYR A 129 -9.93 -5.87 -14.62
N PRO A 130 -10.58 -6.76 -15.38
CA PRO A 130 -10.25 -8.19 -15.37
C PRO A 130 -8.77 -8.45 -15.60
N ILE A 131 -8.24 -9.57 -15.09
CA ILE A 131 -6.81 -9.85 -15.10
C ILE A 131 -6.17 -9.79 -16.51
N ASP A 132 -6.90 -10.20 -17.52
CA ASP A 132 -6.50 -10.20 -18.95
C ASP A 132 -6.53 -8.80 -19.61
N GLN A 133 -7.16 -7.82 -18.96
CA GLN A 133 -7.26 -6.43 -19.43
C GLN A 133 -6.30 -5.47 -18.72
N ILE A 134 -5.50 -5.98 -17.78
CA ILE A 134 -4.50 -5.19 -17.08
C ILE A 134 -3.32 -4.92 -18.00
N ASN A 135 -2.91 -3.65 -18.07
CA ASN A 135 -1.80 -3.20 -18.91
C ASN A 135 -0.97 -2.12 -18.20
N GLU A 136 0.14 -1.71 -18.81
CA GLU A 136 1.04 -0.72 -18.21
C GLU A 136 0.39 0.64 -17.88
N LYS A 137 -0.73 0.99 -18.53
CA LYS A 137 -1.40 2.28 -18.31
C LYS A 137 -2.33 2.24 -17.09
N ASN A 138 -2.98 1.09 -16.84
CA ASN A 138 -3.98 0.98 -15.78
C ASN A 138 -3.44 0.36 -14.48
N LYS A 139 -2.32 -0.37 -14.53
CA LYS A 139 -1.76 -1.05 -13.36
C LYS A 139 -1.02 -0.15 -12.37
N TRP A 140 -0.80 1.11 -12.72
CA TRP A 140 -0.11 2.06 -11.85
C TRP A 140 -0.94 3.31 -11.58
N ILE A 141 -0.88 3.80 -10.36
CA ILE A 141 -1.28 5.18 -10.05
C ILE A 141 -0.29 6.11 -10.77
N LYS A 142 -0.78 7.23 -11.28
CA LYS A 142 0.04 8.21 -12.00
C LYS A 142 1.29 8.59 -11.20
N ASN A 143 2.44 8.59 -11.85
CA ASN A 143 3.76 8.87 -11.25
C ASN A 143 4.26 7.83 -10.22
N PHE A 144 3.60 6.69 -10.11
CA PHE A 144 3.99 5.63 -9.21
C PHE A 144 4.90 4.62 -9.90
N ARG A 145 6.00 4.22 -9.23
CA ARG A 145 6.94 3.19 -9.71
C ARG A 145 7.55 2.50 -8.50
N TRP A 146 7.54 1.20 -8.51
CA TRP A 146 8.34 0.39 -7.59
C TRP A 146 9.81 0.48 -7.97
N ASN A 147 10.65 0.91 -7.05
CA ASN A 147 12.08 1.02 -7.28
C ASN A 147 12.89 0.31 -6.18
N PRO A 148 13.02 -1.01 -6.27
CA PRO A 148 13.74 -1.80 -5.26
C PRO A 148 15.22 -1.43 -5.15
N MET A 149 15.79 -0.74 -6.13
CA MET A 149 17.17 -0.25 -6.09
C MET A 149 17.38 0.83 -5.03
N LEU A 150 16.30 1.51 -4.60
CA LEU A 150 16.35 2.51 -3.53
C LEU A 150 16.24 1.87 -2.15
N ARG A 151 15.88 0.59 -2.07
CA ARG A 151 15.78 -0.13 -0.80
C ARG A 151 17.17 -0.33 -0.21
N PRO A 152 17.43 0.07 1.06
CA PRO A 152 18.69 -0.20 1.72
C PRO A 152 18.97 -1.72 1.72
N LYS A 153 20.16 -2.10 1.31
CA LYS A 153 20.63 -3.49 1.51
C LYS A 153 20.83 -3.67 3.01
N ASP A 154 20.40 -4.81 3.52
CA ASP A 154 20.31 -5.17 4.92
C ASP A 154 21.26 -4.43 5.89
N PHE A 155 20.69 -3.95 7.00
CA PHE A 155 21.43 -3.32 8.10
C PHE A 155 22.52 -4.25 8.73
N SER A 156 22.49 -5.54 8.45
CA SER A 156 23.51 -6.50 8.87
C SER A 156 24.92 -6.23 8.32
N SER A 157 25.05 -5.34 7.34
CA SER A 157 26.35 -4.96 6.74
C SER A 157 26.99 -3.72 7.36
N LEU A 158 26.38 -3.10 8.39
CA LEU A 158 26.89 -1.91 9.04
C LEU A 158 27.71 -2.19 10.32
N ASP A 159 27.80 -3.46 10.74
CA ASP A 159 28.54 -3.90 11.94
C ASP A 159 29.93 -4.50 11.59
N ASN A 160 30.61 -3.99 10.56
CA ASN A 160 32.00 -4.32 10.30
C ASN A 160 32.83 -3.06 10.07
#